data_73a4c28cbe85fb3a508e53e679cd4fd5
#
_entry.id   73a4c28cbe85fb3a508e53e679cd4fd5
#
_cell.length_a   1.000
_cell.length_b   1.000
_cell.length_c   1.000
_cell.angle_alpha   90.00
_cell.angle_beta   90.00
_cell.angle_gamma   90.00
#
_symmetry.space_group_name_H-M   'P 1'
#
loop_
_entity.id
_entity.type
_entity.pdbx_description
1 polymer ?
#
loop_
_entity_poly.entity_id
_entity_poly.type
_entity_poly.pdbx_seq_one_letter_code
_entity_poly.pdbx_strand_id
1 'polypeptide(L)'
;MKSTPFLEYVLVKVLPQYYLLPELAGMDVKDKLVKLSAELAANTGNLEDAETAAKNVFDRLIDYLPLPPLSEDGNVVYEVPNLEFTKVECLIFTFHTVGRQVETFLTADEERLKDFRSRLQYLARGVQGYISKLKEFLAKPPAGTSPEDLNIKKIGLRTNENIQVGTYSLKEIFCNTTCCL
;
A
#
# COMPACT_ATOMS: atom_id res chain seq x y z
N MET A 1 14.36 -9.78 -25.29
CA MET A 1 15.22 -9.46 -24.12
C MET A 1 14.48 -9.90 -22.86
N LYS A 2 14.98 -10.95 -22.19
CA LYS A 2 14.34 -11.52 -20.97
C LYS A 2 14.73 -10.66 -19.76
N SER A 3 13.99 -9.59 -19.48
CA SER A 3 14.25 -8.71 -18.33
C SER A 3 13.26 -8.90 -17.15
N THR A 4 12.25 -9.75 -17.33
CA THR A 4 11.10 -9.92 -16.44
C THR A 4 11.46 -10.40 -15.02
N PRO A 5 12.27 -11.47 -14.82
CA PRO A 5 12.56 -11.97 -13.47
C PRO A 5 13.37 -10.99 -12.61
N PHE A 6 14.21 -10.17 -13.25
CA PHE A 6 15.02 -9.18 -12.54
C PHE A 6 14.18 -8.01 -12.03
N LEU A 7 13.27 -7.49 -12.86
CA LEU A 7 12.38 -6.40 -12.50
C LEU A 7 11.40 -6.79 -11.38
N GLU A 8 10.84 -7.98 -11.45
CA GLU A 8 9.99 -8.55 -10.40
C GLU A 8 10.78 -8.70 -9.09
N TYR A 9 11.99 -9.23 -9.15
CA TYR A 9 12.88 -9.34 -8.00
C TYR A 9 13.15 -7.97 -7.36
N VAL A 10 13.42 -6.96 -8.16
CA VAL A 10 13.67 -5.59 -7.68
C VAL A 10 12.42 -5.00 -7.03
N LEU A 11 11.27 -5.08 -7.70
CA LEU A 11 10.02 -4.49 -7.21
C LEU A 11 9.48 -5.15 -5.94
N VAL A 12 9.56 -6.49 -5.87
CA VAL A 12 8.93 -7.26 -4.79
C VAL A 12 9.89 -7.53 -3.64
N LYS A 13 11.17 -7.76 -3.91
CA LYS A 13 12.13 -8.16 -2.88
C LYS A 13 13.15 -7.09 -2.50
N VAL A 14 13.62 -6.31 -3.47
CA VAL A 14 14.71 -5.35 -3.22
C VAL A 14 14.16 -4.03 -2.69
N LEU A 15 13.23 -3.41 -3.41
CA LEU A 15 12.71 -2.09 -3.03
C LEU A 15 12.09 -2.05 -1.63
N PRO A 16 11.26 -3.03 -1.20
CA PRO A 16 10.74 -3.03 0.17
C PRO A 16 11.82 -3.11 1.25
N GLN A 17 12.98 -3.73 0.96
CA GLN A 17 14.09 -3.82 1.92
C GLN A 17 14.87 -2.51 2.04
N TYR A 18 15.04 -1.77 0.95
CA TYR A 18 15.71 -0.47 0.99
C TYR A 18 14.94 0.59 1.79
N TYR A 19 13.61 0.47 1.88
CA TYR A 19 12.80 1.34 2.74
C TYR A 19 13.03 1.12 4.24
N LEU A 20 13.67 0.01 4.62
CA LEU A 20 13.96 -0.35 6.02
C LEU A 20 15.31 0.17 6.51
N LEU A 21 16.16 0.71 5.64
CA LEU A 21 17.45 1.25 6.05
C LEU A 21 17.26 2.59 6.75
N PRO A 22 17.68 2.73 8.03
CA PRO A 22 17.56 4.00 8.78
C PRO A 22 18.26 5.15 8.07
N GLU A 23 19.33 4.85 7.32
CA GLU A 23 20.12 5.80 6.55
C GLU A 23 19.36 6.39 5.35
N LEU A 24 18.30 5.73 4.89
CA LEU A 24 17.40 6.18 3.84
C LEU A 24 16.13 6.85 4.37
N ALA A 25 16.05 7.11 5.67
CA ALA A 25 14.91 7.78 6.32
C ALA A 25 14.74 9.26 5.90
N GLY A 26 15.62 9.79 5.06
CA GLY A 26 15.44 11.10 4.45
C GLY A 26 14.30 11.11 3.43
N MET A 27 13.41 12.10 3.52
CA MET A 27 12.22 12.24 2.67
C MET A 27 12.54 12.19 1.17
N ASP A 28 13.66 12.80 0.76
CA ASP A 28 14.10 12.85 -0.64
C ASP A 28 14.44 11.49 -1.23
N VAL A 29 15.02 10.59 -0.44
CA VAL A 29 15.42 9.25 -0.91
C VAL A 29 14.19 8.37 -1.03
N LYS A 30 13.28 8.44 -0.06
CA LYS A 30 12.00 7.73 -0.10
C LYS A 30 11.18 8.12 -1.33
N ASP A 31 11.03 9.41 -1.59
CA ASP A 31 10.29 9.92 -2.74
C ASP A 31 10.93 9.51 -4.07
N LYS A 32 12.26 9.47 -4.15
CA LYS A 32 12.98 8.97 -5.32
C LYS A 32 12.75 7.49 -5.54
N LEU A 33 12.76 6.67 -4.47
CA LEU A 33 12.50 5.24 -4.56
C LEU A 33 11.05 4.94 -4.97
N VAL A 34 10.07 5.66 -4.41
CA VAL A 34 8.67 5.54 -4.82
C VAL A 34 8.50 5.91 -6.29
N LYS A 35 9.11 7.04 -6.74
CA LYS A 35 9.11 7.43 -8.15
C LYS A 35 9.77 6.38 -9.03
N LEU A 36 10.94 5.88 -8.65
CA LEU A 36 11.67 4.87 -9.41
C LEU A 36 10.86 3.56 -9.51
N SER A 37 10.20 3.17 -8.44
CA SER A 37 9.29 2.01 -8.43
C SER A 37 8.12 2.24 -9.38
N ALA A 38 7.57 3.46 -9.39
CA ALA A 38 6.50 3.87 -10.29
C ALA A 38 6.93 3.85 -11.75
N GLU A 39 8.07 4.42 -12.04
CA GLU A 39 8.63 4.47 -13.40
C GLU A 39 9.01 3.06 -13.89
N LEU A 40 9.61 2.24 -13.04
CA LEU A 40 9.88 0.84 -13.33
C LEU A 40 8.60 0.07 -13.62
N ALA A 41 7.57 0.22 -12.78
CA ALA A 41 6.30 -0.44 -12.99
C ALA A 41 5.56 0.07 -14.25
N ALA A 42 5.64 1.37 -14.55
CA ALA A 42 5.05 1.97 -15.75
C ALA A 42 5.79 1.56 -17.04
N ASN A 43 7.10 1.38 -16.98
CA ASN A 43 7.93 0.97 -18.11
C ASN A 43 8.01 -0.55 -18.32
N THR A 44 7.43 -1.34 -17.42
CA THR A 44 7.26 -2.80 -17.64
C THR A 44 6.18 -3.11 -18.68
N GLY A 45 5.88 -2.19 -19.55
CA GLY A 45 4.79 -2.12 -20.54
C GLY A 45 4.50 -3.32 -21.43
N ASN A 46 4.76 -4.51 -21.07
CA ASN A 46 4.27 -5.83 -21.46
C ASN A 46 5.06 -6.84 -20.65
N LEU A 47 4.66 -7.06 -19.42
CA LEU A 47 5.13 -8.20 -18.65
C LEU A 47 4.72 -9.45 -19.44
N GLU A 48 5.70 -10.24 -19.91
CA GLU A 48 5.43 -11.53 -20.58
C GLU A 48 4.60 -12.46 -19.69
N ASP A 49 4.57 -12.18 -18.37
CA ASP A 49 3.79 -12.87 -17.38
C ASP A 49 3.23 -11.91 -16.32
N ALA A 50 2.35 -10.99 -16.78
CA ALA A 50 1.73 -9.99 -15.92
C ALA A 50 0.87 -10.63 -14.81
N GLU A 51 0.29 -11.79 -15.06
CA GLU A 51 -0.56 -12.50 -14.10
C GLU A 51 0.27 -13.06 -12.95
N THR A 52 1.40 -13.70 -13.23
CA THR A 52 2.33 -14.19 -12.19
C THR A 52 2.91 -13.02 -11.39
N ALA A 53 3.26 -11.92 -12.04
CA ALA A 53 3.75 -10.73 -11.36
C ALA A 53 2.67 -10.12 -10.43
N ALA A 54 1.44 -10.00 -10.92
CA ALA A 54 0.30 -9.52 -10.12
C ALA A 54 0.04 -10.43 -8.91
N LYS A 55 0.08 -11.75 -9.12
CA LYS A 55 -0.07 -12.72 -8.04
C LYS A 55 1.00 -12.57 -6.97
N ASN A 56 2.27 -12.51 -7.35
CA ASN A 56 3.38 -12.40 -6.40
C ASN A 56 3.32 -11.10 -5.58
N VAL A 57 2.99 -9.99 -6.23
CA VAL A 57 2.79 -8.70 -5.55
C VAL A 57 1.58 -8.74 -4.64
N PHE A 58 0.48 -9.34 -5.08
CA PHE A 58 -0.74 -9.50 -4.31
C PHE A 58 -0.52 -10.36 -3.06
N ASP A 59 0.08 -11.54 -3.21
CA ASP A 59 0.37 -12.45 -2.09
C ASP A 59 1.23 -11.71 -1.05
N ARG A 60 2.21 -10.92 -1.50
CA ARG A 60 3.04 -10.12 -0.60
C ARG A 60 2.27 -8.97 0.05
N LEU A 61 1.37 -8.32 -0.68
CA LEU A 61 0.51 -7.26 -0.14
C LEU A 61 -0.41 -7.81 0.96
N ILE A 62 -1.01 -8.97 0.75
CA ILE A 62 -1.88 -9.64 1.73
C ILE A 62 -1.16 -9.93 3.05
N ASP A 63 0.13 -10.27 3.02
CA ASP A 63 0.95 -10.48 4.23
C ASP A 63 0.99 -9.23 5.14
N TYR A 64 0.88 -8.03 4.56
CA TYR A 64 0.91 -6.75 5.28
C TYR A 64 -0.47 -6.13 5.51
N LEU A 65 -1.53 -6.73 4.98
CA LEU A 65 -2.90 -6.27 5.16
C LEU A 65 -3.65 -7.17 6.14
N PRO A 66 -3.76 -6.81 7.42
CA PRO A 66 -4.47 -7.63 8.38
C PRO A 66 -5.98 -7.68 8.08
N LEU A 67 -6.60 -8.78 8.44
CA LEU A 67 -8.06 -8.87 8.51
C LEU A 67 -8.57 -8.01 9.68
N PRO A 68 -9.79 -7.45 9.56
CA PRO A 68 -10.40 -6.80 10.69
C PRO A 68 -10.59 -7.82 11.82
N PRO A 69 -10.19 -7.49 13.08
CA PRO A 69 -10.42 -8.37 14.21
C PRO A 69 -11.93 -8.49 14.48
N LEU A 70 -12.35 -9.70 14.81
CA LEU A 70 -13.73 -9.99 15.20
C LEU A 70 -13.80 -10.03 16.74
N SER A 71 -14.85 -9.45 17.31
CA SER A 71 -15.17 -9.66 18.73
C SER A 71 -15.68 -11.08 18.95
N GLU A 72 -15.80 -11.48 20.21
CA GLU A 72 -16.40 -12.78 20.61
C GLU A 72 -17.83 -12.95 20.05
N ASP A 73 -18.55 -11.85 19.87
CA ASP A 73 -19.88 -11.81 19.26
C ASP A 73 -19.88 -11.80 17.72
N GLY A 74 -18.71 -11.94 17.07
CA GLY A 74 -18.57 -11.93 15.61
C GLY A 74 -18.66 -10.54 14.97
N ASN A 75 -18.72 -9.47 15.76
CA ASN A 75 -18.71 -8.10 15.24
C ASN A 75 -17.29 -7.61 14.97
N VAL A 76 -17.13 -6.75 13.97
CA VAL A 76 -15.83 -6.15 13.65
C VAL A 76 -15.40 -5.17 14.75
N VAL A 77 -14.26 -5.41 15.35
CA VAL A 77 -13.65 -4.50 16.32
C VAL A 77 -12.86 -3.43 15.56
N TYR A 78 -13.07 -2.17 15.92
CA TYR A 78 -12.39 -1.04 15.30
C TYR A 78 -11.10 -0.69 16.04
N GLU A 79 -10.14 -1.58 16.00
CA GLU A 79 -8.79 -1.27 16.43
C GLU A 79 -7.98 -0.71 15.25
N VAL A 80 -7.08 0.21 15.56
CA VAL A 80 -6.17 0.75 14.53
C VAL A 80 -5.09 -0.30 14.28
N PRO A 81 -4.97 -0.83 13.05
CA PRO A 81 -3.99 -1.88 12.78
C PRO A 81 -2.55 -1.36 12.95
N ASN A 82 -1.69 -2.19 13.54
CA ASN A 82 -0.26 -1.91 13.53
C ASN A 82 0.30 -2.26 12.14
N LEU A 83 0.61 -1.23 11.36
CA LEU A 83 0.99 -1.37 9.96
C LEU A 83 2.44 -0.92 9.72
N GLU A 84 3.14 -1.66 8.90
CA GLU A 84 4.41 -1.21 8.31
C GLU A 84 4.12 -0.28 7.11
N PHE A 85 3.72 0.96 7.41
CA PHE A 85 3.17 1.91 6.44
C PHE A 85 4.01 2.07 5.17
N THR A 86 5.33 2.09 5.27
CA THR A 86 6.21 2.24 4.11
C THR A 86 6.13 1.04 3.17
N LYS A 87 6.06 -0.18 3.72
CA LYS A 87 5.91 -1.40 2.91
C LYS A 87 4.53 -1.44 2.26
N VAL A 88 3.49 -1.11 3.03
CA VAL A 88 2.11 -1.04 2.54
C VAL A 88 1.98 -0.03 1.40
N GLU A 89 2.56 1.18 1.56
CA GLU A 89 2.58 2.21 0.51
C GLU A 89 3.18 1.69 -0.80
N CYS A 90 4.37 1.07 -0.73
CA CYS A 90 5.03 0.51 -1.90
C CYS A 90 4.24 -0.60 -2.58
N LEU A 91 3.73 -1.54 -1.78
CA LEU A 91 3.02 -2.70 -2.30
C LEU A 91 1.68 -2.32 -2.92
N ILE A 92 0.93 -1.40 -2.30
CA ILE A 92 -0.31 -0.85 -2.87
C ILE A 92 -0.03 -0.20 -4.21
N PHE A 93 1.02 0.64 -4.28
CA PHE A 93 1.38 1.33 -5.51
C PHE A 93 1.81 0.35 -6.61
N THR A 94 2.68 -0.63 -6.26
CA THR A 94 3.13 -1.65 -7.20
C THR A 94 1.97 -2.51 -7.69
N PHE A 95 1.10 -2.95 -6.78
CA PHE A 95 -0.08 -3.74 -7.14
C PHE A 95 -1.07 -2.96 -8.01
N HIS A 96 -1.29 -1.68 -7.71
CA HIS A 96 -2.10 -0.80 -8.57
C HIS A 96 -1.57 -0.76 -10.01
N THR A 97 -0.25 -0.62 -10.18
CA THR A 97 0.35 -0.48 -11.51
C THR A 97 0.35 -1.80 -12.29
N VAL A 98 0.71 -2.91 -11.63
CA VAL A 98 0.74 -4.24 -12.25
C VAL A 98 -0.68 -4.77 -12.46
N GLY A 99 -1.56 -4.59 -11.47
CA GLY A 99 -2.93 -5.08 -11.51
C GLY A 99 -3.79 -4.45 -12.62
N ARG A 100 -3.47 -3.23 -13.04
CA ARG A 100 -4.13 -2.61 -14.23
C ARG A 100 -3.85 -3.35 -15.54
N GLN A 101 -2.79 -4.15 -15.61
CA GLN A 101 -2.50 -4.96 -16.79
C GLN A 101 -3.25 -6.31 -16.76
N VAL A 102 -3.81 -6.69 -15.59
CA VAL A 102 -4.53 -7.96 -15.37
C VAL A 102 -5.81 -7.69 -14.58
N GLU A 103 -6.74 -6.95 -15.17
CA GLU A 103 -7.97 -6.50 -14.51
C GLU A 103 -8.83 -7.67 -13.99
N THR A 104 -8.76 -8.82 -14.65
CA THR A 104 -9.52 -10.02 -14.28
C THR A 104 -8.90 -10.78 -13.11
N PHE A 105 -7.67 -10.49 -12.70
CA PHE A 105 -6.95 -11.25 -11.66
C PHE A 105 -7.73 -11.40 -10.34
N LEU A 106 -8.34 -10.33 -9.86
CA LEU A 106 -9.17 -10.38 -8.65
C LEU A 106 -10.63 -10.74 -8.93
N THR A 107 -11.16 -10.32 -10.06
CA THR A 107 -12.59 -10.53 -10.39
C THR A 107 -12.89 -11.97 -10.80
N ALA A 108 -11.89 -12.73 -11.24
CA ALA A 108 -12.03 -14.15 -11.58
C ALA A 108 -12.22 -15.05 -10.33
N ASP A 109 -11.89 -14.56 -9.13
CA ASP A 109 -12.00 -15.30 -7.87
C ASP A 109 -12.78 -14.45 -6.85
N GLU A 110 -14.03 -14.80 -6.64
CA GLU A 110 -14.96 -14.04 -5.78
C GLU A 110 -14.54 -14.07 -4.30
N GLU A 111 -13.99 -15.18 -3.81
CA GLU A 111 -13.52 -15.29 -2.42
C GLU A 111 -12.29 -14.41 -2.20
N ARG A 112 -11.34 -14.43 -3.12
CA ARG A 112 -10.16 -13.57 -3.11
C ARG A 112 -10.55 -12.09 -3.13
N LEU A 113 -11.49 -11.74 -3.99
CA LEU A 113 -11.99 -10.37 -4.08
C LEU A 113 -12.68 -9.92 -2.80
N LYS A 114 -13.49 -10.78 -2.19
CA LYS A 114 -14.18 -10.49 -0.92
C LYS A 114 -13.21 -10.30 0.24
N ASP A 115 -12.21 -11.19 0.37
CA ASP A 115 -11.14 -11.06 1.37
C ASP A 115 -10.37 -9.75 1.19
N PHE A 116 -9.94 -9.47 -0.04
CA PHE A 116 -9.20 -8.25 -0.35
C PHE A 116 -10.01 -6.98 -0.05
N ARG A 117 -11.30 -6.95 -0.41
CA ARG A 117 -12.20 -5.84 -0.07
C ARG A 117 -12.30 -5.60 1.44
N SER A 118 -12.43 -6.67 2.22
CA SER A 118 -12.50 -6.58 3.69
C SER A 118 -11.22 -5.96 4.27
N ARG A 119 -10.06 -6.43 3.83
CA ARG A 119 -8.75 -5.91 4.24
C ARG A 119 -8.55 -4.45 3.82
N LEU A 120 -8.91 -4.08 2.58
CA LEU A 120 -8.82 -2.69 2.11
C LEU A 120 -9.74 -1.75 2.90
N GLN A 121 -10.94 -2.19 3.28
CA GLN A 121 -11.84 -1.38 4.09
C GLN A 121 -11.27 -1.16 5.50
N TYR A 122 -10.68 -2.20 6.10
CA TYR A 122 -10.05 -2.09 7.41
C TYR A 122 -8.82 -1.17 7.35
N LEU A 123 -7.96 -1.35 6.36
CA LEU A 123 -6.83 -0.47 6.10
C LEU A 123 -7.28 0.99 5.95
N ALA A 124 -8.28 1.27 5.10
CA ALA A 124 -8.74 2.63 4.83
C ALA A 124 -9.21 3.35 6.11
N ARG A 125 -9.92 2.63 7.00
CA ARG A 125 -10.36 3.19 8.28
C ARG A 125 -9.18 3.47 9.22
N GLY A 126 -8.22 2.53 9.32
CA GLY A 126 -7.01 2.69 10.12
C GLY A 126 -6.18 3.89 9.66
N VAL A 127 -5.92 3.97 8.36
CA VAL A 127 -5.17 5.08 7.74
C VAL A 127 -5.86 6.42 7.98
N GLN A 128 -7.18 6.49 7.83
CA GLN A 128 -7.95 7.70 8.11
C GLN A 128 -7.79 8.15 9.57
N GLY A 129 -7.81 7.21 10.52
CA GLY A 129 -7.57 7.49 11.93
C GLY A 129 -6.15 8.02 12.20
N TYR A 130 -5.13 7.45 11.54
CA TYR A 130 -3.75 7.93 11.63
C TYR A 130 -3.60 9.33 11.04
N ILE A 131 -4.15 9.60 9.86
CA ILE A 131 -4.13 10.92 9.22
C ILE A 131 -4.73 11.96 10.15
N SER A 132 -5.89 11.69 10.76
CA SER A 132 -6.56 12.63 11.67
C SER A 132 -5.68 12.95 12.89
N LYS A 133 -5.11 11.92 13.53
CA LYS A 133 -4.21 12.11 14.69
C LYS A 133 -2.93 12.87 14.32
N LEU A 134 -2.34 12.59 13.15
CA LEU A 134 -1.14 13.27 12.70
C LEU A 134 -1.42 14.73 12.37
N LYS A 135 -2.56 15.05 11.75
CA LYS A 135 -2.98 16.44 11.46
C LYS A 135 -3.24 17.21 12.75
N GLU A 136 -3.90 16.60 13.73
CA GLU A 136 -4.11 17.21 15.05
C GLU A 136 -2.79 17.49 15.75
N PHE A 137 -1.87 16.54 15.79
CA PHE A 137 -0.53 16.71 16.37
C PHE A 137 0.25 17.84 15.68
N LEU A 138 0.25 17.88 14.35
CA LEU A 138 1.00 18.87 13.58
C LEU A 138 0.37 20.29 13.67
N ALA A 139 -0.94 20.39 13.88
CA ALA A 139 -1.63 21.66 14.07
C ALA A 139 -1.29 22.29 15.45
N LYS A 140 -1.08 21.46 16.49
CA LYS A 140 -0.75 21.92 17.83
C LYS A 140 0.27 20.98 18.48
N PRO A 141 1.55 21.10 18.10
CA PRO A 141 2.58 20.25 18.66
C PRO A 141 2.72 20.44 20.19
N PRO A 142 2.94 19.39 20.96
CA PRO A 142 3.24 19.49 22.38
C PRO A 142 4.49 20.34 22.63
N ALA A 143 4.53 21.04 23.77
CA ALA A 143 5.70 21.81 24.17
C ALA A 143 6.92 20.90 24.30
N GLY A 144 8.06 21.32 23.71
CA GLY A 144 9.29 20.54 23.71
C GLY A 144 9.43 19.51 22.57
N THR A 145 8.49 19.47 21.61
CA THR A 145 8.63 18.63 20.42
C THR A 145 9.84 19.04 19.60
N SER A 146 10.74 18.10 19.29
CA SER A 146 11.92 18.37 18.49
C SER A 146 11.60 18.62 17.01
N PRO A 147 12.45 19.37 16.27
CA PRO A 147 12.28 19.51 14.81
C PRO A 147 12.33 18.17 14.06
N GLU A 148 13.11 17.21 14.58
CA GLU A 148 13.20 15.85 14.02
C GLU A 148 11.87 15.10 14.17
N ASP A 149 11.23 15.17 15.36
CA ASP A 149 9.94 14.54 15.59
C ASP A 149 8.86 15.15 14.70
N LEU A 150 8.88 16.48 14.52
CA LEU A 150 7.95 17.14 13.59
C LEU A 150 8.16 16.66 12.15
N ASN A 151 9.41 16.48 11.72
CA ASN A 151 9.71 15.96 10.39
C ASN A 151 9.23 14.52 10.22
N ILE A 152 9.49 13.65 11.19
CA ILE A 152 9.00 12.27 11.20
C ILE A 152 7.46 12.23 11.08
N LYS A 153 6.75 13.08 11.84
CA LYS A 153 5.28 13.15 11.77
C LYS A 153 4.77 13.65 10.42
N LYS A 154 5.45 14.60 9.78
CA LYS A 154 5.14 15.07 8.42
C LYS A 154 5.33 13.97 7.38
N ILE A 155 6.44 13.22 7.47
CA ILE A 155 6.70 12.06 6.61
C ILE A 155 5.59 11.00 6.80
N GLY A 156 5.26 10.68 8.05
CA GLY A 156 4.19 9.76 8.38
C GLY A 156 2.82 10.20 7.82
N LEU A 157 2.50 11.48 7.91
CA LEU A 157 1.27 12.03 7.32
C LEU A 157 1.23 11.80 5.81
N ARG A 158 2.30 12.18 5.10
CA ARG A 158 2.39 12.00 3.65
C ARG A 158 2.28 10.54 3.22
N THR A 159 2.97 9.64 3.94
CA THR A 159 2.87 8.19 3.68
C THR A 159 1.43 7.70 3.81
N ASN A 160 0.73 8.09 4.87
CA ASN A 160 -0.65 7.69 5.06
C ASN A 160 -1.60 8.29 4.01
N GLU A 161 -1.38 9.53 3.58
CA GLU A 161 -2.15 10.16 2.49
C GLU A 161 -1.92 9.41 1.15
N ASN A 162 -0.69 8.99 0.85
CA ASN A 162 -0.40 8.18 -0.33
C ASN A 162 -1.08 6.80 -0.28
N ILE A 163 -1.05 6.13 0.88
CA ILE A 163 -1.77 4.86 1.08
C ILE A 163 -3.27 5.06 0.89
N GLN A 164 -3.83 6.15 1.41
CA GLN A 164 -5.24 6.46 1.24
C GLN A 164 -5.61 6.59 -0.23
N VAL A 165 -4.85 7.37 -1.00
CA VAL A 165 -5.05 7.52 -2.45
C VAL A 165 -4.95 6.18 -3.16
N GLY A 166 -3.90 5.40 -2.90
CA GLY A 166 -3.71 4.07 -3.49
C GLY A 166 -4.85 3.11 -3.17
N THR A 167 -5.35 3.14 -1.92
CA THR A 167 -6.50 2.32 -1.50
C THR A 167 -7.78 2.68 -2.26
N TYR A 168 -8.04 3.96 -2.50
CA TYR A 168 -9.18 4.40 -3.31
C TYR A 168 -9.03 3.96 -4.77
N SER A 169 -7.85 4.14 -5.35
CA SER A 169 -7.59 3.72 -6.73
C SER A 169 -7.76 2.20 -6.93
N LEU A 170 -7.31 1.38 -5.97
CA LEU A 170 -7.53 -0.06 -6.01
C LEU A 170 -9.01 -0.43 -5.90
N LYS A 171 -9.78 0.30 -5.09
CA LYS A 171 -11.24 0.11 -5.03
C LYS A 171 -11.91 0.44 -6.36
N GLU A 172 -11.51 1.49 -7.03
CA GLU A 172 -12.05 1.85 -8.35
C GLU A 172 -11.78 0.77 -9.37
N ILE A 173 -10.56 0.25 -9.46
CA ILE A 173 -10.18 -0.78 -10.44
C ILE A 173 -10.91 -2.09 -10.17
N PHE A 174 -10.91 -2.57 -8.92
CA PHE A 174 -11.32 -3.94 -8.63
C PHE A 174 -12.68 -4.06 -7.95
N CYS A 175 -13.25 -2.97 -7.43
CA CYS A 175 -14.49 -3.02 -6.67
C CYS A 175 -15.69 -2.41 -7.39
N ASN A 176 -15.48 -1.51 -8.35
CA ASN A 176 -16.57 -0.86 -9.10
C ASN A 176 -17.00 -1.65 -10.34
N THR A 177 -16.24 -2.65 -10.76
CA THR A 177 -16.56 -3.49 -11.93
C THR A 177 -17.79 -4.38 -11.72
N THR A 178 -18.28 -4.50 -10.48
CA THR A 178 -19.42 -5.39 -10.13
C THR A 178 -20.76 -4.66 -9.97
N CYS A 179 -20.82 -3.34 -10.22
CA CYS A 179 -22.07 -2.57 -10.10
C CYS A 179 -22.83 -2.39 -11.43
N CYS A 180 -22.45 -3.11 -12.49
CA CYS A 180 -23.13 -3.07 -13.80
C CYS A 180 -23.68 -4.45 -14.21
N LEU A 181 -24.37 -5.14 -13.30
CA LEU A 181 -25.28 -6.24 -13.65
C LEU A 181 -26.52 -6.13 -12.77
#